data_e5ef66fb72a02954f349e6d2dcf96817
#
_entry.id   e5ef66fb72a02954f349e6d2dcf96817
#
_cell.length_a   1.000
_cell.length_b   1.000
_cell.length_c   1.000
_cell.angle_alpha   90.00
_cell.angle_beta   90.00
_cell.angle_gamma   90.00
#
_symmetry.space_group_name_H-M   'P 1'
#
loop_
_entity.id
_entity.type
_entity.pdbx_description
1 polymer ?
#
loop_
_entity_poly.entity_id
_entity_poly.type
_entity_poly.pdbx_seq_one_letter_code
_entity_poly.pdbx_strand_id
1 'polypeptide(L)'
;MYLRYRKVMINEADQVFLMLKESAEWLRVRKIDYWQDWHKPSKQYKEWIMEGIRKGEFNFALDDDIIVGMFRLQYEDEIFWGKRTDLSGYIHSFTTKRTYKGKGIGKLILNDIEKMLYEKGITNLRLDCGTKIDGLCKYYEKYGFEPKSEICLHGEALKLYEKKISI
;
A
#
# COMPACT_ATOMS: atom_id res chain seq x y z
N MET A 1 21.13 -2.81 -1.94
CA MET A 1 20.40 -1.61 -1.53
C MET A 1 19.73 -1.89 -0.19
N TYR A 2 19.88 -1.03 0.76
CA TYR A 2 19.25 -1.08 2.08
C TYR A 2 18.33 0.11 2.22
N LEU A 3 17.05 -0.11 2.58
CA LEU A 3 16.08 0.96 2.77
C LEU A 3 15.94 1.30 4.25
N ARG A 4 15.81 2.59 4.54
CA ARG A 4 15.41 3.08 5.85
C ARG A 4 13.92 3.43 5.83
N TYR A 5 13.27 3.31 6.97
CA TYR A 5 11.85 3.61 7.12
C TYR A 5 11.64 4.64 8.20
N ARG A 6 10.76 5.59 7.97
CA ARG A 6 10.33 6.53 8.98
C ARG A 6 8.86 6.88 8.83
N LYS A 7 8.26 7.29 9.91
CA LYS A 7 6.87 7.77 9.90
C LYS A 7 6.77 9.06 9.09
N VAL A 8 5.65 9.19 8.39
CA VAL A 8 5.25 10.45 7.75
C VAL A 8 4.77 11.42 8.81
N MET A 9 5.28 12.64 8.78
CA MET A 9 4.85 13.71 9.67
C MET A 9 3.66 14.46 9.08
N ILE A 10 2.82 15.06 9.91
CA ILE A 10 1.60 15.74 9.44
C ILE A 10 1.87 16.88 8.45
N ASN A 11 2.97 17.58 8.61
CA ASN A 11 3.42 18.64 7.70
C ASN A 11 3.98 18.10 6.36
N GLU A 12 4.09 16.79 6.21
CA GLU A 12 4.52 16.11 4.97
C GLU A 12 3.35 15.50 4.19
N ALA A 13 2.11 15.76 4.60
CA ALA A 13 0.92 15.20 3.94
C ALA A 13 0.87 15.51 2.44
N ASP A 14 1.32 16.70 2.03
CA ASP A 14 1.38 17.09 0.62
C ASP A 14 2.28 16.14 -0.20
N GLN A 15 3.36 15.63 0.39
CA GLN A 15 4.22 14.65 -0.26
C GLN A 15 3.50 13.31 -0.49
N VAL A 16 2.66 12.89 0.46
CA VAL A 16 1.82 11.69 0.30
C VAL A 16 0.83 11.87 -0.85
N PHE A 17 0.12 13.00 -0.87
CA PHE A 17 -0.84 13.31 -1.95
C PHE A 17 -0.15 13.41 -3.31
N LEU A 18 1.03 14.00 -3.37
CA LEU A 18 1.82 14.07 -4.59
C LEU A 18 2.17 12.68 -5.12
N MET A 19 2.65 11.78 -4.28
CA MET A 19 3.01 10.41 -4.67
C MET A 19 1.79 9.60 -5.15
N LEU A 20 0.62 9.78 -4.52
CA LEU A 20 -0.63 9.18 -4.98
C LEU A 20 -1.05 9.71 -6.35
N LYS A 21 -0.97 11.03 -6.55
CA LYS A 21 -1.27 11.68 -7.83
C LYS A 21 -0.32 11.22 -8.94
N GLU A 22 0.97 11.14 -8.67
CA GLU A 22 1.98 10.63 -9.63
C GLU A 22 1.69 9.18 -10.04
N SER A 23 1.24 8.35 -9.09
CA SER A 23 0.83 6.98 -9.36
C SER A 23 -0.44 6.92 -10.22
N ALA A 24 -1.44 7.75 -9.94
CA ALA A 24 -2.65 7.89 -10.73
C ALA A 24 -2.34 8.33 -12.17
N GLU A 25 -1.45 9.30 -12.34
CA GLU A 25 -1.02 9.78 -13.66
C GLU A 25 -0.28 8.69 -14.44
N TRP A 26 0.60 7.95 -13.79
CA TRP A 26 1.28 6.82 -14.42
C TRP A 26 0.31 5.75 -14.93
N LEU A 27 -0.76 5.47 -14.19
CA LEU A 27 -1.84 4.55 -14.58
C LEU A 27 -2.64 5.14 -15.74
N ARG A 28 -3.00 6.43 -15.69
CA ARG A 28 -3.77 7.13 -16.72
C ARG A 28 -3.08 7.07 -18.08
N VAL A 29 -1.78 7.35 -18.11
CA VAL A 29 -0.97 7.29 -19.36
C VAL A 29 -0.99 5.88 -19.97
N ARG A 30 -1.19 4.85 -19.16
CA ARG A 30 -1.30 3.44 -19.59
C ARG A 30 -2.74 2.99 -19.84
N LYS A 31 -3.68 3.92 -19.81
CA LYS A 31 -5.12 3.66 -19.98
C LYS A 31 -5.68 2.66 -18.97
N ILE A 32 -5.14 2.68 -17.74
CA ILE A 32 -5.61 1.89 -16.61
C ILE A 32 -6.47 2.79 -15.74
N ASP A 33 -7.76 2.49 -15.69
CA ASP A 33 -8.75 3.22 -14.89
C ASP A 33 -8.74 2.69 -13.44
N TYR A 34 -7.76 3.14 -12.68
CA TYR A 34 -7.55 2.81 -11.28
C TYR A 34 -6.86 3.96 -10.56
N TRP A 35 -7.26 4.27 -9.32
CA TRP A 35 -6.72 5.36 -8.52
C TRP A 35 -6.91 6.77 -9.12
N GLN A 36 -7.79 6.93 -10.09
CA GLN A 36 -7.95 8.21 -10.80
C GLN A 36 -8.52 9.32 -9.90
N ASP A 37 -9.21 8.96 -8.81
CA ASP A 37 -9.68 9.90 -7.79
C ASP A 37 -8.54 10.68 -7.12
N TRP A 38 -7.30 10.16 -7.13
CA TRP A 38 -6.15 10.86 -6.57
C TRP A 38 -5.69 12.09 -7.36
N HIS A 39 -6.20 12.31 -8.58
CA HIS A 39 -6.03 13.58 -9.31
C HIS A 39 -6.78 14.72 -8.62
N LYS A 40 -7.95 14.44 -8.05
CA LYS A 40 -8.80 15.38 -7.30
C LYS A 40 -9.51 14.62 -6.17
N PRO A 41 -8.80 14.27 -5.10
CA PRO A 41 -9.38 13.47 -4.04
C PRO A 41 -10.53 14.19 -3.34
N SER A 42 -11.59 13.43 -3.02
CA SER A 42 -12.71 13.90 -2.22
C SER A 42 -12.26 14.29 -0.81
N LYS A 43 -13.12 15.03 -0.09
CA LYS A 43 -12.88 15.37 1.32
C LYS A 43 -12.69 14.10 2.15
N GLN A 44 -13.49 13.04 1.90
CA GLN A 44 -13.41 11.77 2.59
C GLN A 44 -12.06 11.07 2.36
N TYR A 45 -11.55 11.05 1.12
CA TYR A 45 -10.25 10.47 0.81
C TYR A 45 -9.10 11.24 1.45
N LYS A 46 -9.18 12.58 1.43
CA LYS A 46 -8.19 13.43 2.11
C LYS A 46 -8.16 13.14 3.62
N GLU A 47 -9.34 13.05 4.25
CA GLU A 47 -9.42 12.78 5.68
C GLU A 47 -8.90 11.40 6.04
N TRP A 48 -9.16 10.38 5.21
CA TRP A 48 -8.62 9.04 5.40
C TRP A 48 -7.07 9.02 5.41
N ILE A 49 -6.44 9.80 4.51
CA ILE A 49 -4.97 9.97 4.49
C ILE A 49 -4.50 10.70 5.76
N MET A 50 -5.13 11.83 6.09
CA MET A 50 -4.74 12.66 7.23
C MET A 50 -4.88 11.90 8.56
N GLU A 51 -5.94 11.12 8.71
CA GLU A 51 -6.16 10.27 9.88
C GLU A 51 -5.05 9.21 10.00
N GLY A 52 -4.71 8.52 8.90
CA GLY A 52 -3.64 7.53 8.88
C GLY A 52 -2.27 8.13 9.23
N ILE A 53 -1.99 9.36 8.80
CA ILE A 53 -0.76 10.08 9.20
C ILE A 53 -0.77 10.39 10.70
N ARG A 54 -1.87 10.92 11.23
CA ARG A 54 -2.01 11.22 12.68
C ARG A 54 -1.84 9.97 13.54
N LYS A 55 -2.34 8.83 13.08
CA LYS A 55 -2.20 7.52 13.75
C LYS A 55 -0.79 6.90 13.61
N GLY A 56 0.11 7.51 12.84
CA GLY A 56 1.44 6.98 12.59
C GLY A 56 1.46 5.70 11.74
N GLU A 57 0.45 5.52 10.90
CA GLU A 57 0.31 4.36 10.02
C GLU A 57 1.06 4.52 8.69
N PHE A 58 1.26 5.77 8.22
CA PHE A 58 2.01 6.07 7.01
C PHE A 58 3.53 6.08 7.24
N ASN A 59 4.24 5.44 6.33
CA ASN A 59 5.69 5.31 6.36
C ASN A 59 6.29 5.69 5.00
N PHE A 60 7.38 6.44 5.01
CA PHE A 60 8.25 6.59 3.86
C PHE A 60 9.36 5.54 3.88
N ALA A 61 9.66 5.02 2.70
CA ALA A 61 10.86 4.23 2.43
C ALA A 61 11.91 5.13 1.77
N LEU A 62 13.12 5.13 2.31
CA LEU A 62 14.21 6.00 1.87
C LEU A 62 15.41 5.17 1.40
N ASP A 63 15.97 5.58 0.28
CA ASP A 63 17.32 5.21 -0.19
C ASP A 63 18.24 6.39 0.14
N ASP A 64 19.11 6.24 1.14
CA ASP A 64 19.74 7.34 1.86
C ASP A 64 18.71 8.35 2.38
N ASP A 65 18.67 9.57 1.87
CA ASP A 65 17.72 10.61 2.26
C ASP A 65 16.63 10.84 1.20
N ILE A 66 16.61 10.04 0.14
CA ILE A 66 15.65 10.16 -0.95
C ILE A 66 14.43 9.26 -0.69
N ILE A 67 13.25 9.84 -0.65
CA ILE A 67 12.00 9.06 -0.58
C ILE A 67 11.83 8.29 -1.89
N VAL A 68 11.82 6.95 -1.81
CA VAL A 68 11.68 6.06 -2.97
C VAL A 68 10.35 5.30 -2.98
N GLY A 69 9.64 5.31 -1.86
CA GLY A 69 8.33 4.67 -1.75
C GLY A 69 7.60 5.09 -0.48
N MET A 70 6.34 4.68 -0.39
CA MET A 70 5.53 4.85 0.81
C MET A 70 4.50 3.73 0.92
N PHE A 71 3.98 3.54 2.14
CA PHE A 71 2.85 2.66 2.43
C PHE A 71 2.16 3.09 3.71
N ARG A 72 0.87 2.77 3.82
CA ARG A 72 0.12 2.78 5.07
C ARG A 72 0.09 1.36 5.62
N LEU A 73 0.51 1.15 6.86
CA LEU A 73 0.46 -0.14 7.55
C LEU A 73 -0.49 -0.03 8.73
N GLN A 74 -1.54 -0.81 8.70
CA GLN A 74 -2.57 -0.91 9.73
C GLN A 74 -2.56 -2.31 10.36
N TYR A 75 -3.12 -2.44 11.56
CA TYR A 75 -3.29 -3.72 12.25
C TYR A 75 -4.75 -4.13 12.39
N GLU A 76 -5.66 -3.26 11.94
CA GLU A 76 -7.09 -3.48 11.80
C GLU A 76 -7.57 -2.86 10.51
N ASP A 77 -8.51 -3.52 9.81
CA ASP A 77 -9.04 -3.03 8.54
C ASP A 77 -10.47 -3.55 8.32
N GLU A 78 -11.40 -3.04 9.12
CA GLU A 78 -12.79 -3.48 9.10
C GLU A 78 -13.51 -3.11 7.79
N ILE A 79 -13.11 -2.01 7.15
CA ILE A 79 -13.73 -1.52 5.91
C ILE A 79 -13.53 -2.52 4.75
N PHE A 80 -12.33 -3.07 4.60
CA PHE A 80 -11.99 -3.99 3.50
C PHE A 80 -12.14 -5.45 3.91
N TRP A 81 -11.75 -5.80 5.12
CA TRP A 81 -11.64 -7.19 5.58
C TRP A 81 -12.70 -7.63 6.57
N GLY A 82 -13.57 -6.71 6.99
CA GLY A 82 -14.52 -6.96 8.07
C GLY A 82 -13.82 -7.11 9.43
N LYS A 83 -14.63 -7.36 10.45
CA LYS A 83 -14.11 -7.56 11.80
C LYS A 83 -13.35 -8.88 11.90
N ARG A 84 -12.09 -8.81 12.33
CA ARG A 84 -11.19 -9.97 12.46
C ARG A 84 -10.67 -10.08 13.88
N THR A 85 -10.38 -11.30 14.30
CA THR A 85 -9.79 -11.62 15.61
C THR A 85 -8.33 -12.04 15.52
N ASP A 86 -7.85 -12.37 14.32
CA ASP A 86 -6.48 -12.74 14.07
C ASP A 86 -5.57 -11.50 13.95
N LEU A 87 -4.33 -11.62 14.40
CA LEU A 87 -3.33 -10.56 14.25
C LEU A 87 -2.78 -10.54 12.81
N SER A 88 -2.97 -9.41 12.15
CA SER A 88 -2.55 -9.23 10.76
C SER A 88 -2.03 -7.81 10.52
N GLY A 89 -1.12 -7.66 9.55
CA GLY A 89 -0.78 -6.37 8.98
C GLY A 89 -1.57 -6.14 7.69
N TYR A 90 -2.05 -4.91 7.48
CA TYR A 90 -2.80 -4.51 6.29
C TYR A 90 -2.09 -3.35 5.61
N ILE A 91 -1.77 -3.51 4.32
CA ILE A 91 -1.09 -2.50 3.52
C ILE A 91 -2.09 -1.76 2.65
N HIS A 92 -2.05 -0.42 2.71
CA HIS A 92 -2.73 0.49 1.80
C HIS A 92 -1.78 1.55 1.25
N SER A 93 -2.22 2.26 0.22
CA SER A 93 -1.48 3.38 -0.41
C SER A 93 -0.02 3.02 -0.74
N PHE A 94 0.22 1.76 -1.08
CA PHE A 94 1.55 1.27 -1.40
C PHE A 94 1.97 1.78 -2.78
N THR A 95 3.01 2.59 -2.83
CA THR A 95 3.55 3.15 -4.05
C THR A 95 5.06 3.32 -3.99
N THR A 96 5.71 3.26 -5.14
CA THR A 96 7.15 3.51 -5.31
C THR A 96 7.36 4.57 -6.38
N LYS A 97 8.41 5.38 -6.25
CA LYS A 97 8.78 6.35 -7.27
C LYS A 97 9.12 5.67 -8.59
N ARG A 98 8.55 6.15 -9.67
CA ARG A 98 8.70 5.57 -11.02
C ARG A 98 10.12 5.68 -11.57
N THR A 99 10.90 6.66 -11.10
CA THR A 99 12.33 6.78 -11.40
C THR A 99 13.17 5.59 -10.92
N TYR A 100 12.62 4.80 -9.99
CA TYR A 100 13.21 3.56 -9.47
C TYR A 100 12.61 2.29 -10.07
N LYS A 101 11.84 2.41 -11.16
CA LYS A 101 11.25 1.25 -11.86
C LYS A 101 12.35 0.25 -12.24
N GLY A 102 12.08 -1.04 -11.99
CA GLY A 102 13.02 -2.13 -12.30
C GLY A 102 14.11 -2.36 -11.26
N LYS A 103 14.27 -1.47 -10.27
CA LYS A 103 15.27 -1.63 -9.19
C LYS A 103 14.80 -2.52 -8.02
N GLY A 104 13.61 -3.10 -8.10
CA GLY A 104 13.10 -4.02 -7.09
C GLY A 104 12.63 -3.37 -5.78
N ILE A 105 12.44 -2.03 -5.74
CA ILE A 105 12.05 -1.28 -4.53
C ILE A 105 10.78 -1.85 -3.89
N GLY A 106 9.75 -2.12 -4.70
CA GLY A 106 8.50 -2.67 -4.17
C GLY A 106 8.70 -4.02 -3.45
N LYS A 107 9.53 -4.90 -4.01
CA LYS A 107 9.89 -6.16 -3.37
C LYS A 107 10.63 -5.97 -2.05
N LEU A 108 11.61 -5.06 -2.04
CA LEU A 108 12.37 -4.75 -0.83
C LEU A 108 11.44 -4.26 0.28
N ILE A 109 10.54 -3.31 -0.02
CA ILE A 109 9.57 -2.78 0.94
C ILE A 109 8.68 -3.91 1.48
N LEU A 110 8.11 -4.77 0.62
CA LEU A 110 7.27 -5.89 1.06
C LEU A 110 8.03 -6.85 1.99
N ASN A 111 9.25 -7.23 1.63
CA ASN A 111 10.07 -8.10 2.45
C ASN A 111 10.41 -7.48 3.82
N ASP A 112 10.68 -6.17 3.84
CA ASP A 112 10.98 -5.49 5.10
C ASP A 112 9.74 -5.32 5.98
N ILE A 113 8.55 -5.10 5.38
CA ILE A 113 7.27 -5.13 6.12
C ILE A 113 7.03 -6.51 6.74
N GLU A 114 7.29 -7.59 5.99
CA GLU A 114 7.17 -8.96 6.51
C GLU A 114 8.06 -9.18 7.75
N LYS A 115 9.31 -8.72 7.69
CA LYS A 115 10.23 -8.79 8.85
C LYS A 115 9.71 -7.99 10.04
N MET A 116 9.28 -6.73 9.82
CA MET A 116 8.71 -5.88 10.88
C MET A 116 7.49 -6.53 11.55
N LEU A 117 6.64 -7.20 10.77
CA LEU A 117 5.46 -7.90 11.29
C LEU A 117 5.86 -9.16 12.06
N TYR A 118 6.79 -9.95 11.51
CA TYR A 118 7.28 -11.16 12.13
C TYR A 118 7.91 -10.90 13.51
N GLU A 119 8.72 -9.84 13.62
CA GLU A 119 9.32 -9.39 14.90
C GLU A 119 8.27 -9.01 15.95
N LYS A 120 7.05 -8.69 15.53
CA LYS A 120 5.89 -8.41 16.38
C LYS A 120 5.00 -9.65 16.64
N GLY A 121 5.40 -10.82 16.15
CA GLY A 121 4.60 -12.05 16.24
C GLY A 121 3.38 -12.08 15.31
N ILE A 122 3.35 -11.23 14.29
CA ILE A 122 2.27 -11.15 13.29
C ILE A 122 2.67 -11.97 12.08
N THR A 123 1.85 -12.95 11.72
CA THR A 123 2.15 -13.91 10.66
C THR A 123 1.28 -13.80 9.43
N ASN A 124 0.40 -12.81 9.37
CA ASN A 124 -0.45 -12.55 8.21
C ASN A 124 -0.20 -11.15 7.68
N LEU A 125 0.03 -11.04 6.38
CA LEU A 125 0.10 -9.77 5.66
C LEU A 125 -1.01 -9.72 4.62
N ARG A 126 -1.80 -8.65 4.61
CA ARG A 126 -2.99 -8.46 3.78
C ARG A 126 -2.92 -7.19 2.98
N LEU A 127 -3.49 -7.23 1.79
CA LEU A 127 -3.67 -6.07 0.91
C LEU A 127 -4.84 -6.31 -0.05
N ASP A 128 -5.19 -5.29 -0.80
CA ASP A 128 -6.17 -5.36 -1.86
C ASP A 128 -5.63 -4.78 -3.17
N CYS A 129 -6.21 -5.17 -4.28
CA CYS A 129 -6.00 -4.52 -5.55
C CYS A 129 -7.23 -4.63 -6.46
N GLY A 130 -7.35 -3.69 -7.41
CA GLY A 130 -8.44 -3.69 -8.37
C GLY A 130 -8.46 -4.98 -9.21
N THR A 131 -9.61 -5.63 -9.33
CA THR A 131 -9.75 -6.92 -10.04
C THR A 131 -9.36 -6.84 -11.52
N LYS A 132 -9.44 -5.65 -12.11
CA LYS A 132 -9.15 -5.41 -13.53
C LYS A 132 -7.68 -5.08 -13.81
N ILE A 133 -6.81 -5.09 -12.80
CA ILE A 133 -5.40 -4.74 -12.95
C ILE A 133 -4.55 -5.99 -12.89
N ASP A 134 -4.61 -6.78 -13.96
CA ASP A 134 -3.92 -8.07 -14.06
C ASP A 134 -2.43 -8.00 -13.72
N GLY A 135 -1.75 -6.94 -14.17
CA GLY A 135 -0.32 -6.78 -13.91
C GLY A 135 0.01 -6.62 -12.42
N LEU A 136 -0.84 -5.91 -11.66
CA LEU A 136 -0.67 -5.73 -10.23
C LEU A 136 -1.06 -6.99 -9.46
N CYS A 137 -2.16 -7.64 -9.83
CA CYS A 137 -2.58 -8.91 -9.24
C CYS A 137 -1.48 -9.97 -9.40
N LYS A 138 -0.95 -10.16 -10.62
CA LYS A 138 0.16 -11.08 -10.90
C LYS A 138 1.43 -10.71 -10.13
N TYR A 139 1.68 -9.41 -9.93
CA TYR A 139 2.82 -8.96 -9.14
C TYR A 139 2.71 -9.47 -7.70
N TYR A 140 1.55 -9.31 -7.04
CA TYR A 140 1.37 -9.79 -5.68
C TYR A 140 1.39 -11.33 -5.60
N GLU A 141 0.74 -12.01 -6.54
CA GLU A 141 0.77 -13.48 -6.61
C GLU A 141 2.20 -14.03 -6.75
N LYS A 142 3.04 -13.38 -7.56
CA LYS A 142 4.47 -13.72 -7.69
C LYS A 142 5.23 -13.59 -6.37
N TYR A 143 4.80 -12.70 -5.48
CA TYR A 143 5.41 -12.53 -4.15
C TYR A 143 4.73 -13.36 -3.05
N GLY A 144 3.94 -14.34 -3.43
CA GLY A 144 3.34 -15.31 -2.51
C GLY A 144 2.06 -14.85 -1.85
N PHE A 145 1.43 -13.79 -2.36
CA PHE A 145 0.09 -13.43 -1.94
C PHE A 145 -0.94 -14.32 -2.64
N GLU A 146 -1.92 -14.79 -1.88
CA GLU A 146 -3.00 -15.63 -2.38
C GLU A 146 -4.33 -14.86 -2.35
N PRO A 147 -5.14 -14.91 -3.42
CA PRO A 147 -6.46 -14.31 -3.41
C PRO A 147 -7.37 -15.04 -2.42
N LYS A 148 -8.11 -14.31 -1.59
CA LYS A 148 -9.02 -14.85 -0.58
C LYS A 148 -10.48 -14.58 -0.91
N SER A 149 -10.81 -13.36 -1.36
CA SER A 149 -12.17 -12.96 -1.70
C SER A 149 -12.17 -11.72 -2.61
N GLU A 150 -13.34 -11.34 -3.06
CA GLU A 150 -13.59 -10.09 -3.77
C GLU A 150 -14.64 -9.28 -3.02
N ILE A 151 -14.47 -7.97 -3.02
CA ILE A 151 -15.44 -7.01 -2.48
C ILE A 151 -15.72 -5.92 -3.51
N CYS A 152 -16.83 -5.23 -3.35
CA CYS A 152 -17.12 -4.00 -4.07
C CYS A 152 -17.16 -2.85 -3.07
N LEU A 153 -16.29 -1.87 -3.25
CA LEU A 153 -16.20 -0.69 -2.40
C LEU A 153 -16.22 0.56 -3.27
N HIS A 154 -17.16 1.48 -2.99
CA HIS A 154 -17.36 2.70 -3.78
C HIS A 154 -17.48 2.47 -5.30
N GLY A 155 -18.15 1.36 -5.70
CA GLY A 155 -18.33 0.98 -7.10
C GLY A 155 -17.11 0.33 -7.75
N GLU A 156 -16.04 0.09 -7.01
CA GLU A 156 -14.83 -0.57 -7.48
C GLU A 156 -14.75 -2.01 -6.97
N ALA A 157 -14.52 -2.95 -7.89
CA ALA A 157 -14.31 -4.35 -7.55
C ALA A 157 -12.85 -4.57 -7.15
N LEU A 158 -12.64 -5.03 -5.92
CA LEU A 158 -11.34 -5.26 -5.32
C LEU A 158 -11.15 -6.73 -4.98
N LYS A 159 -9.97 -7.24 -5.26
CA LYS A 159 -9.53 -8.57 -4.85
C LYS A 159 -8.69 -8.45 -3.58
N LEU A 160 -9.07 -9.19 -2.56
CA LEU A 160 -8.37 -9.24 -1.28
C LEU A 160 -7.33 -10.35 -1.29
N TYR A 161 -6.11 -10.00 -0.92
CA TYR A 161 -4.96 -10.88 -0.91
C TYR A 161 -4.39 -11.06 0.50
N GLU A 162 -3.98 -12.29 0.80
CA GLU A 162 -3.28 -12.61 2.05
C GLU A 162 -1.99 -13.37 1.74
N LYS A 163 -0.96 -13.07 2.51
CA LYS A 163 0.28 -13.85 2.55
C LYS A 163 0.57 -14.30 3.97
N LYS A 164 0.88 -15.58 4.14
CA LYS A 164 1.47 -16.09 5.39
C LYS A 164 2.95 -15.73 5.44
N ILE A 165 3.36 -15.10 6.53
CA ILE A 165 4.74 -14.75 6.77
C ILE A 165 5.43 -15.93 7.45
N SER A 166 6.49 -16.42 6.80
CA SER A 166 7.42 -17.41 7.36
C SER A 166 8.84 -16.94 7.07
N ILE A 167 9.68 -16.85 8.08
CA ILE A 167 11.09 -16.49 7.96
C ILE A 167 11.93 -17.68 8.38
#